data_f00f6ba734b95dd4db97fde9dc2ac3a5
#
_entry.id   f00f6ba734b95dd4db97fde9dc2ac3a5
#
_cell.length_a   1.000
_cell.length_b   1.000
_cell.length_c   1.000
_cell.angle_alpha   90.00
_cell.angle_beta   90.00
_cell.angle_gamma   90.00
#
_symmetry.space_group_name_H-M   'P 1'
#
loop_
_entity.id
_entity.type
_entity.pdbx_description
1 polymer ?
#
loop_
_entity_poly.entity_id
_entity_poly.type
_entity_poly.pdbx_seq_one_letter_code
_entity_poly.pdbx_strand_id
1 'polypeptide(L)'
;EILGEAYTEESREKLKTVAMEVIGSGNAQKAGPSDDKKHMFSAGQWEEYRDLLLTHVPALKHLDADHLNGHGFIAYHEAEILKQTLLTLIEQDIPAYSVHDCILVKASQMAEAMSVYRDTVNAYVKVHCIKHKRVSVMDCYPAMKLTRKGKMQERVMGSQDSL
;
A
#
# COMPACT_ATOMS: atom_id res chain seq x y z
N GLU A 1 -4.88 -13.75 -0.46
CA GLU A 1 -5.08 -13.11 0.86
C GLU A 1 -4.16 -13.76 1.88
N ILE A 2 -3.39 -12.95 2.64
CA ILE A 2 -2.28 -13.43 3.49
C ILE A 2 -2.78 -14.34 4.63
N LEU A 3 -3.93 -14.05 5.21
CA LEU A 3 -4.45 -14.77 6.38
C LEU A 3 -5.34 -15.98 6.03
N GLY A 4 -5.82 -16.08 4.79
CA GLY A 4 -6.68 -17.19 4.36
C GLY A 4 -7.82 -17.48 5.34
N GLU A 5 -7.98 -18.76 5.74
CA GLU A 5 -9.01 -19.21 6.68
C GLU A 5 -8.82 -18.70 8.12
N ALA A 6 -7.61 -18.25 8.48
CA ALA A 6 -7.31 -17.65 9.78
C ALA A 6 -7.69 -16.17 9.89
N TYR A 7 -8.44 -15.63 8.92
CA TYR A 7 -8.85 -14.24 8.94
C TYR A 7 -9.85 -13.96 10.06
N THR A 8 -9.45 -13.10 10.99
CA THR A 8 -10.31 -12.44 11.97
C THR A 8 -9.91 -10.96 12.01
N GLU A 9 -10.77 -10.09 12.53
CA GLU A 9 -10.39 -8.68 12.68
C GLU A 9 -9.17 -8.51 13.60
N GLU A 10 -9.05 -9.34 14.65
CA GLU A 10 -7.89 -9.35 15.52
C GLU A 10 -6.61 -9.76 14.77
N SER A 11 -6.66 -10.84 13.98
CA SER A 11 -5.50 -11.30 13.20
C SER A 11 -5.09 -10.27 12.13
N ARG A 12 -6.07 -9.57 11.56
CA ARG A 12 -5.84 -8.47 10.63
C ARG A 12 -5.11 -7.29 11.29
N GLU A 13 -5.56 -6.85 12.48
CA GLU A 13 -4.92 -5.76 13.20
C GLU A 13 -3.51 -6.14 13.68
N LYS A 14 -3.29 -7.38 14.08
CA LYS A 14 -1.94 -7.89 14.39
C LYS A 14 -1.02 -7.84 13.17
N LEU A 15 -1.47 -8.35 12.01
CA LEU A 15 -0.68 -8.33 10.78
C LEU A 15 -0.37 -6.90 10.32
N LYS A 16 -1.35 -5.99 10.42
CA LYS A 16 -1.16 -4.57 10.12
C LYS A 16 -0.12 -3.93 11.05
N THR A 17 -0.20 -4.22 12.35
CA THR A 17 0.78 -3.74 13.33
C THR A 17 2.18 -4.24 12.98
N VAL A 18 2.33 -5.52 12.68
CA VAL A 18 3.62 -6.09 12.24
C VAL A 18 4.14 -5.40 10.99
N ALA A 19 3.27 -5.18 10.00
CA ALA A 19 3.67 -4.50 8.77
C ALA A 19 4.18 -3.07 9.02
N MET A 20 3.49 -2.31 9.86
CA MET A 20 3.88 -0.94 10.22
C MET A 20 5.21 -0.89 10.97
N GLU A 21 5.42 -1.79 11.93
CA GLU A 21 6.67 -1.86 12.69
C GLU A 21 7.84 -2.35 11.83
N VAL A 22 7.62 -3.33 10.94
CA VAL A 22 8.63 -3.80 9.97
C VAL A 22 9.07 -2.68 9.05
N ILE A 23 8.12 -1.93 8.48
CA ILE A 23 8.40 -0.79 7.60
C ILE A 23 9.09 0.33 8.38
N GLY A 24 8.59 0.63 9.59
CA GLY A 24 9.11 1.71 10.44
C GLY A 24 10.50 1.46 10.99
N SER A 25 10.85 0.20 11.27
CA SER A 25 12.16 -0.17 11.84
C SER A 25 13.34 0.00 10.88
N GLY A 26 13.05 0.00 9.56
CA GLY A 26 14.10 -0.03 8.52
C GLY A 26 14.93 -1.33 8.51
N ASN A 27 14.53 -2.35 9.29
CA ASN A 27 15.19 -3.66 9.31
C ASN A 27 14.18 -4.77 9.58
N ALA A 28 13.68 -5.39 8.51
CA ALA A 28 12.63 -6.39 8.59
C ALA A 28 12.99 -7.62 9.44
N GLN A 29 14.26 -7.98 9.51
CA GLN A 29 14.73 -9.16 10.26
C GLN A 29 14.84 -8.87 11.76
N LYS A 30 15.14 -7.63 12.12
CA LYS A 30 15.34 -7.20 13.51
C LYS A 30 14.12 -6.47 14.09
N ALA A 31 13.10 -6.23 13.25
CA ALA A 31 11.88 -5.59 13.70
C ALA A 31 11.23 -6.36 14.84
N GLY A 32 10.82 -5.65 15.87
CA GLY A 32 10.10 -6.18 17.02
C GLY A 32 8.94 -5.24 17.38
N PRO A 33 7.98 -5.70 18.19
CA PRO A 33 6.88 -4.84 18.61
C PRO A 33 7.40 -3.71 19.50
N SER A 34 6.94 -2.50 19.25
CA SER A 34 7.14 -1.37 20.17
C SER A 34 6.53 -1.67 21.55
N ASP A 35 7.01 -1.01 22.58
CA ASP A 35 6.63 -1.31 23.97
C ASP A 35 5.12 -1.23 24.22
N ASP A 36 4.45 -0.28 23.58
CA ASP A 36 3.00 -0.11 23.62
C ASP A 36 2.21 -1.19 22.84
N LYS A 37 2.88 -1.96 21.96
CA LYS A 37 2.26 -3.01 21.14
C LYS A 37 2.56 -4.43 21.61
N LYS A 38 3.54 -4.60 22.48
CA LYS A 38 3.95 -5.94 22.99
C LYS A 38 2.78 -6.75 23.54
N HIS A 39 1.82 -6.10 24.20
CA HIS A 39 0.66 -6.76 24.78
C HIS A 39 -0.29 -7.41 23.77
N MET A 40 -0.20 -7.04 22.49
CA MET A 40 -1.04 -7.58 21.42
C MET A 40 -0.64 -9.00 21.01
N PHE A 41 0.57 -9.43 21.36
CA PHE A 41 1.16 -10.67 20.87
C PHE A 41 1.50 -11.61 22.03
N SER A 42 1.12 -12.88 21.90
CA SER A 42 1.65 -13.95 22.75
C SER A 42 3.08 -14.32 22.36
N ALA A 43 3.74 -15.13 23.19
CA ALA A 43 5.12 -15.57 22.94
C ALA A 43 5.23 -16.27 21.56
N GLY A 44 6.16 -15.82 20.74
CA GLY A 44 6.39 -16.33 19.37
C GLY A 44 5.42 -15.86 18.31
N GLN A 45 4.29 -15.26 18.69
CA GLN A 45 3.25 -14.85 17.73
C GLN A 45 3.71 -13.68 16.84
N TRP A 46 4.55 -12.80 17.38
CA TRP A 46 5.14 -11.72 16.57
C TRP A 46 5.96 -12.27 15.39
N GLU A 47 6.84 -13.21 15.68
CA GLU A 47 7.70 -13.86 14.69
C GLU A 47 6.89 -14.60 13.64
N GLU A 48 5.83 -15.30 14.04
CA GLU A 48 4.92 -15.96 13.09
C GLU A 48 4.29 -14.99 12.10
N TYR A 49 3.73 -13.88 12.60
CA TYR A 49 3.13 -12.86 11.74
C TYR A 49 4.14 -12.13 10.87
N ARG A 50 5.36 -11.86 11.40
CA ARG A 50 6.45 -11.29 10.63
C ARG A 50 6.87 -12.20 9.48
N ASP A 51 7.09 -13.47 9.76
CA ASP A 51 7.52 -14.44 8.77
C ASP A 51 6.43 -14.69 7.71
N LEU A 52 5.17 -14.70 8.12
CA LEU A 52 4.02 -14.72 7.23
C LEU A 52 4.02 -13.50 6.30
N LEU A 53 4.18 -12.31 6.86
CA LEU A 53 4.27 -11.06 6.09
C LEU A 53 5.42 -11.11 5.07
N LEU A 54 6.63 -11.48 5.51
CA LEU A 54 7.82 -11.51 4.67
C LEU A 54 7.76 -12.62 3.60
N THR A 55 6.96 -13.65 3.81
CA THR A 55 6.70 -14.69 2.81
C THR A 55 5.81 -14.17 1.69
N HIS A 56 4.75 -13.43 2.04
CA HIS A 56 3.78 -12.92 1.08
C HIS A 56 4.19 -11.57 0.45
N VAL A 57 5.03 -10.80 1.14
CA VAL A 57 5.58 -9.53 0.67
C VAL A 57 7.11 -9.56 0.72
N PRO A 58 7.77 -10.36 -0.14
CA PRO A 58 9.22 -10.56 -0.09
C PRO A 58 10.03 -9.26 -0.27
N ALA A 59 9.45 -8.25 -0.90
CA ALA A 59 10.08 -6.94 -1.09
C ALA A 59 10.47 -6.29 0.25
N LEU A 60 9.73 -6.54 1.32
CA LEU A 60 10.04 -6.01 2.65
C LEU A 60 11.37 -6.53 3.22
N LYS A 61 11.85 -7.68 2.76
CA LYS A 61 13.18 -8.23 3.12
C LYS A 61 14.34 -7.34 2.65
N HIS A 62 14.09 -6.53 1.64
CA HIS A 62 15.07 -5.65 1.02
C HIS A 62 15.08 -4.23 1.62
N LEU A 63 14.17 -3.93 2.55
CA LEU A 63 14.20 -2.66 3.29
C LEU A 63 15.43 -2.54 4.21
N ASP A 64 16.14 -3.64 4.44
CA ASP A 64 17.39 -3.71 5.22
C ASP A 64 18.62 -3.18 4.48
N ALA A 65 18.51 -2.87 3.21
CA ALA A 65 19.64 -2.37 2.46
C ALA A 65 20.00 -0.98 2.98
N ASP A 66 21.14 -0.92 3.64
CA ASP A 66 21.89 0.24 4.09
C ASP A 66 21.31 1.59 3.67
N HIS A 67 20.84 2.38 4.63
CA HIS A 67 20.53 3.81 4.54
C HIS A 67 19.11 4.22 4.12
N LEU A 68 18.19 3.33 3.81
CA LEU A 68 16.83 3.73 3.52
C LEU A 68 15.98 3.66 4.79
N ASN A 69 15.60 4.82 5.31
CA ASN A 69 14.43 4.92 6.18
C ASN A 69 13.22 4.40 5.40
N GLY A 70 12.87 3.12 5.61
CA GLY A 70 11.86 2.43 4.81
C GLY A 70 10.52 3.16 4.79
N HIS A 71 10.12 3.74 5.93
CA HIS A 71 8.91 4.55 6.01
C HIS A 71 9.03 5.83 5.18
N GLY A 72 10.12 6.58 5.31
CA GLY A 72 10.36 7.80 4.54
C GLY A 72 10.46 7.54 3.04
N PHE A 73 11.07 6.42 2.64
CA PHE A 73 11.15 6.01 1.24
C PHE A 73 9.76 5.73 0.65
N ILE A 74 8.95 4.92 1.32
CA ILE A 74 7.60 4.60 0.85
C ILE A 74 6.74 5.87 0.81
N ALA A 75 6.74 6.68 1.87
CA ALA A 75 5.97 7.91 1.94
C ALA A 75 6.38 8.92 0.84
N TYR A 76 7.67 9.00 0.50
CA TYR A 76 8.14 9.83 -0.60
C TYR A 76 7.53 9.38 -1.94
N HIS A 77 7.57 8.09 -2.25
CA HIS A 77 7.03 7.58 -3.51
C HIS A 77 5.50 7.69 -3.58
N GLU A 78 4.80 7.46 -2.47
CA GLU A 78 3.36 7.72 -2.37
C GLU A 78 3.03 9.20 -2.67
N ALA A 79 3.75 10.12 -2.03
CA ALA A 79 3.55 11.55 -2.23
C ALA A 79 3.82 11.99 -3.68
N GLU A 80 4.85 11.44 -4.33
CA GLU A 80 5.14 11.75 -5.73
C GLU A 80 4.05 11.21 -6.68
N ILE A 81 3.54 10.00 -6.45
CA ILE A 81 2.42 9.46 -7.22
C ILE A 81 1.17 10.32 -7.04
N LEU A 82 0.86 10.67 -5.79
CA LEU A 82 -0.30 11.52 -5.47
C LEU A 82 -0.19 12.89 -6.14
N LYS A 83 0.98 13.52 -6.05
CA LYS A 83 1.25 14.82 -6.70
C LYS A 83 1.05 14.75 -8.21
N GLN A 84 1.63 13.76 -8.88
CA GLN A 84 1.49 13.59 -10.32
C GLN A 84 0.03 13.34 -10.72
N THR A 85 -0.70 12.54 -9.93
CA THR A 85 -2.13 12.32 -10.15
C THR A 85 -2.93 13.61 -10.06
N LEU A 86 -2.71 14.41 -9.01
CA LEU A 86 -3.41 15.68 -8.83
C LEU A 86 -3.11 16.66 -9.96
N LEU A 87 -1.86 16.77 -10.41
CA LEU A 87 -1.49 17.62 -11.53
C LEU A 87 -2.21 17.19 -12.82
N THR A 88 -2.24 15.90 -13.11
CA THR A 88 -2.94 15.37 -14.29
C THR A 88 -4.45 15.61 -14.22
N LEU A 89 -5.06 15.48 -13.02
CA LEU A 89 -6.49 15.78 -12.83
C LEU A 89 -6.78 17.26 -13.06
N ILE A 90 -5.91 18.15 -12.59
CA ILE A 90 -6.03 19.60 -12.83
C ILE A 90 -5.92 19.91 -14.32
N GLU A 91 -4.98 19.29 -15.05
CA GLU A 91 -4.84 19.46 -16.50
C GLU A 91 -6.07 19.00 -17.28
N GLN A 92 -6.87 18.09 -16.72
CA GLN A 92 -8.12 17.59 -17.28
C GLN A 92 -9.37 18.32 -16.76
N ASP A 93 -9.21 19.46 -16.09
CA ASP A 93 -10.30 20.23 -15.47
C ASP A 93 -11.13 19.41 -14.46
N ILE A 94 -10.51 18.43 -13.80
CA ILE A 94 -11.11 17.62 -12.75
C ILE A 94 -10.70 18.18 -11.38
N PRO A 95 -11.58 18.91 -10.67
CA PRO A 95 -11.27 19.41 -9.34
C PRO A 95 -11.05 18.26 -8.36
N ALA A 96 -9.85 18.21 -7.79
CA ALA A 96 -9.43 17.16 -6.87
C ALA A 96 -8.68 17.75 -5.67
N TYR A 97 -8.85 17.12 -4.50
CA TYR A 97 -8.15 17.49 -3.28
C TYR A 97 -7.54 16.24 -2.65
N SER A 98 -6.33 16.35 -2.11
CA SER A 98 -5.72 15.26 -1.34
C SER A 98 -6.03 15.43 0.15
N VAL A 99 -6.31 14.30 0.79
CA VAL A 99 -6.40 14.20 2.26
C VAL A 99 -5.63 12.93 2.64
N HIS A 100 -4.44 13.10 3.20
CA HIS A 100 -3.49 12.03 3.44
C HIS A 100 -3.20 11.23 2.15
N ASP A 101 -3.52 9.93 2.15
CA ASP A 101 -3.40 8.98 1.04
C ASP A 101 -4.64 8.92 0.11
N CYS A 102 -5.63 9.77 0.35
CA CYS A 102 -6.89 9.78 -0.37
C CYS A 102 -6.97 10.96 -1.36
N ILE A 103 -7.70 10.75 -2.46
CA ILE A 103 -8.09 11.80 -3.40
C ILE A 103 -9.61 11.98 -3.33
N LEU A 104 -10.04 13.20 -3.10
CA LEU A 104 -11.45 13.59 -3.09
C LEU A 104 -11.79 14.25 -4.43
N VAL A 105 -12.78 13.70 -5.13
CA VAL A 105 -13.31 14.22 -6.38
C VAL A 105 -14.83 14.24 -6.38
N LYS A 106 -15.45 14.94 -7.33
CA LYS A 106 -16.90 14.84 -7.53
C LYS A 106 -17.28 13.41 -7.91
N ALA A 107 -18.40 12.92 -7.38
CA ALA A 107 -18.86 11.56 -7.64
C ALA A 107 -19.05 11.25 -9.14
N SER A 108 -19.41 12.27 -9.95
CA SER A 108 -19.55 12.13 -11.39
C SER A 108 -18.21 11.96 -12.14
N GLN A 109 -17.10 12.37 -11.54
CA GLN A 109 -15.75 12.30 -12.13
C GLN A 109 -14.89 11.17 -11.53
N MET A 110 -15.48 10.35 -10.69
CA MET A 110 -14.76 9.31 -9.95
C MET A 110 -14.11 8.27 -10.87
N ALA A 111 -14.80 7.86 -11.95
CA ALA A 111 -14.26 6.87 -12.88
C ALA A 111 -13.03 7.40 -13.64
N GLU A 112 -13.07 8.66 -14.05
CA GLU A 112 -11.96 9.33 -14.72
C GLU A 112 -10.77 9.50 -13.76
N ALA A 113 -11.03 9.96 -12.54
CA ALA A 113 -10.00 10.12 -11.52
C ALA A 113 -9.33 8.78 -11.15
N MET A 114 -10.08 7.68 -11.10
CA MET A 114 -9.53 6.35 -10.91
C MET A 114 -8.63 5.91 -12.07
N SER A 115 -9.02 6.19 -13.30
CA SER A 115 -8.19 5.88 -14.46
C SER A 115 -6.88 6.66 -14.40
N VAL A 116 -6.94 7.97 -14.16
CA VAL A 116 -5.75 8.83 -14.03
C VAL A 116 -4.82 8.30 -12.92
N TYR A 117 -5.36 7.98 -11.75
CA TYR A 117 -4.55 7.44 -10.65
C TYR A 117 -3.85 6.13 -11.05
N ARG A 118 -4.58 5.19 -11.67
CA ARG A 118 -4.03 3.91 -12.14
C ARG A 118 -2.92 4.13 -13.15
N ASP A 119 -3.15 4.99 -14.13
CA ASP A 119 -2.19 5.27 -15.19
C ASP A 119 -0.94 5.94 -14.64
N THR A 120 -1.10 6.84 -13.67
CA THR A 120 0.01 7.48 -12.96
C THR A 120 0.84 6.47 -12.18
N VAL A 121 0.20 5.58 -11.42
CA VAL A 121 0.91 4.50 -10.70
C VAL A 121 1.69 3.63 -11.68
N ASN A 122 1.05 3.19 -12.76
CA ASN A 122 1.70 2.34 -13.77
C ASN A 122 2.88 3.03 -14.44
N ALA A 123 2.75 4.31 -14.79
CA ALA A 123 3.83 5.10 -15.38
C ALA A 123 4.98 5.26 -14.37
N TYR A 124 4.66 5.61 -13.13
CA TYR A 124 5.63 5.81 -12.06
C TYR A 124 6.42 4.54 -11.77
N VAL A 125 5.74 3.40 -11.61
CA VAL A 125 6.36 2.09 -11.38
C VAL A 125 7.25 1.70 -12.55
N LYS A 126 6.83 1.90 -13.80
CA LYS A 126 7.67 1.66 -14.98
C LYS A 126 8.98 2.44 -14.91
N VAL A 127 8.94 3.71 -14.58
CA VAL A 127 10.14 4.56 -14.54
C VAL A 127 11.08 4.16 -13.41
N HIS A 128 10.54 3.87 -12.22
CA HIS A 128 11.33 3.66 -11.02
C HIS A 128 11.72 2.20 -10.78
N CYS A 129 10.88 1.22 -11.21
CA CYS A 129 11.14 -0.21 -11.00
C CYS A 129 11.90 -0.86 -12.17
N ILE A 130 11.74 -0.40 -13.40
CA ILE A 130 12.45 -0.97 -14.56
C ILE A 130 13.97 -0.73 -14.48
N LYS A 131 14.41 0.38 -13.89
CA LYS A 131 15.85 0.62 -13.65
C LYS A 131 16.50 -0.51 -12.86
N HIS A 132 15.75 -1.27 -12.11
CA HIS A 132 16.26 -2.35 -11.26
C HIS A 132 16.02 -3.76 -11.79
N LYS A 133 15.49 -3.94 -13.02
CA LYS A 133 15.29 -5.23 -13.72
C LYS A 133 14.54 -6.32 -12.93
N ARG A 134 13.73 -6.00 -11.92
CA ARG A 134 13.26 -6.98 -10.93
C ARG A 134 11.75 -7.13 -10.78
N VAL A 135 10.92 -6.36 -11.48
CA VAL A 135 9.47 -6.42 -11.29
C VAL A 135 8.76 -6.48 -12.64
N SER A 136 7.90 -7.48 -12.80
CA SER A 136 6.91 -7.49 -13.88
C SER A 136 5.88 -6.39 -13.61
N VAL A 137 5.68 -5.51 -14.57
CA VAL A 137 4.74 -4.38 -14.47
C VAL A 137 3.28 -4.83 -14.35
N MET A 138 2.99 -6.10 -14.64
CA MET A 138 1.62 -6.63 -14.63
C MET A 138 1.01 -6.81 -13.22
N ASP A 139 1.83 -6.80 -12.17
CA ASP A 139 1.37 -7.12 -10.82
C ASP A 139 1.21 -5.91 -9.89
N CYS A 140 1.38 -4.69 -10.41
CA CYS A 140 1.37 -3.46 -9.59
C CYS A 140 0.04 -2.69 -9.67
N TYR A 141 -1.09 -3.36 -9.53
CA TYR A 141 -2.37 -2.64 -9.42
C TYR A 141 -2.62 -2.25 -7.96
N PRO A 142 -2.73 -0.95 -7.66
CA PRO A 142 -3.08 -0.53 -6.30
C PRO A 142 -4.50 -0.99 -5.98
N ALA A 143 -4.67 -1.54 -4.78
CA ALA A 143 -6.00 -1.75 -4.24
C ALA A 143 -6.65 -0.38 -3.98
N MET A 144 -7.72 -0.07 -4.70
CA MET A 144 -8.45 1.19 -4.52
C MET A 144 -9.75 0.95 -3.80
N LYS A 145 -9.97 1.69 -2.71
CA LYS A 145 -11.23 1.72 -1.99
C LYS A 145 -12.03 2.94 -2.42
N LEU A 146 -13.24 2.73 -2.92
CA LEU A 146 -14.16 3.80 -3.26
C LEU A 146 -15.13 4.04 -2.11
N THR A 147 -15.18 5.26 -1.60
CA THR A 147 -16.13 5.68 -0.58
C THR A 147 -16.98 6.80 -1.12
N ARG A 148 -18.30 6.61 -1.15
CA ARG A 148 -19.28 7.66 -1.49
C ARG A 148 -19.87 8.21 -0.20
N LYS A 149 -19.90 9.55 -0.07
CA LYS A 149 -20.52 10.21 1.09
C LYS A 149 -21.99 9.75 1.21
N GLY A 150 -22.32 9.06 2.30
CA GLY A 150 -23.66 8.59 2.62
C GLY A 150 -23.95 7.10 2.36
N LYS A 151 -23.12 6.36 1.62
CA LYS A 151 -23.19 4.88 1.53
C LYS A 151 -21.80 4.34 1.21
N MET A 152 -21.27 3.53 2.11
CA MET A 152 -20.03 2.80 1.90
C MET A 152 -20.31 1.65 0.95
N GLN A 153 -19.83 1.71 -0.28
CA GLN A 153 -19.73 0.56 -1.16
C GLN A 153 -18.26 0.17 -1.27
N GLU A 154 -17.90 -0.90 -0.60
CA GLU A 154 -16.61 -1.54 -0.84
C GLU A 154 -16.68 -2.25 -2.19
N ARG A 155 -15.99 -1.74 -3.18
CA ARG A 155 -15.55 -2.53 -4.32
C ARG A 155 -14.05 -2.67 -4.23
N VAL A 156 -13.62 -3.80 -3.73
CA VAL A 156 -12.26 -4.29 -3.92
C VAL A 156 -12.16 -4.69 -5.38
N MET A 157 -11.53 -3.86 -6.21
CA MET A 157 -11.13 -4.26 -7.54
C MET A 157 -9.78 -5.00 -7.41
N GLY A 158 -9.85 -6.21 -6.88
CA GLY A 158 -8.81 -7.21 -7.07
C GLY A 158 -9.04 -7.88 -8.41
N SER A 159 -7.97 -7.94 -9.19
CA SER A 159 -7.75 -8.79 -10.36
C SER A 159 -8.79 -9.89 -10.57
N GLN A 160 -9.55 -9.78 -11.61
CA GLN A 160 -9.93 -10.87 -12.52
C GLN A 160 -10.91 -10.30 -13.56
N ASP A 161 -10.37 -9.88 -14.66
CA ASP A 161 -11.01 -10.15 -15.94
C ASP A 161 -9.89 -10.48 -16.91
N SER A 162 -9.64 -11.80 -16.95
CA SER A 162 -8.98 -12.46 -18.07
C SER A 162 -9.92 -12.39 -19.25
N LEU A 163 -9.52 -11.74 -20.30
CA LEU A 163 -9.82 -12.07 -21.67
C LEU A 163 -8.61 -11.78 -22.52
#